data_e40a4b6ec82192a27a557e46cb6eb821
#
_entry.id   e40a4b6ec82192a27a557e46cb6eb821
#
_cell.length_a   1.000
_cell.length_b   1.000
_cell.length_c   1.000
_cell.angle_alpha   90.00
_cell.angle_beta   90.00
_cell.angle_gamma   90.00
#
_symmetry.space_group_name_H-M   'P 1'
#
loop_
_entity.id
_entity.type
_entity.pdbx_description
1 polymer ?
#
loop_
_entity_poly.entity_id
_entity_poly.type
_entity_poly.pdbx_seq_one_letter_code
_entity_poly.pdbx_strand_id
1 'polypeptide(L)'
;MSNKQKDSKWQKLKKEFYGTKTCVQSEYGTIDFNPDSMSDVVGGEKQTYDEYLDILMKSGKNVRGWFEMCYHETPLEFAGQVEKINKDNICFKRIYVCGMFMDGECFDGKEDHVWMSKDGFGDCQVGDCFSFFAEVYRYLKTNNGKMIDFGLRNPENIKKIESYELPSDDELLMQSIDQIICETCMFRDHCFGGMCIANKEWRENMRESMFAMAKGKKDL
;
A
#
# COMPACT_ATOMS: atom_id res chain seq x y z
N MET A 1 33.05 -18.23 -18.60
CA MET A 1 31.81 -18.59 -17.93
C MET A 1 30.92 -17.37 -17.94
N SER A 2 29.87 -17.40 -18.74
CA SER A 2 28.99 -16.24 -19.01
C SER A 2 28.14 -15.97 -17.79
N ASN A 3 28.27 -14.78 -17.18
CA ASN A 3 27.34 -14.21 -16.22
C ASN A 3 25.99 -13.95 -16.92
N LYS A 4 25.12 -14.93 -16.94
CA LYS A 4 23.69 -14.70 -17.18
C LYS A 4 23.18 -13.95 -15.95
N GLN A 5 23.25 -12.64 -15.99
CA GLN A 5 22.49 -11.77 -15.11
C GLN A 5 21.04 -12.25 -15.19
N LYS A 6 20.52 -12.84 -14.09
CA LYS A 6 19.10 -13.13 -13.99
C LYS A 6 18.36 -11.80 -14.11
N ASP A 7 17.69 -11.62 -15.23
CA ASP A 7 16.82 -10.47 -15.43
C ASP A 7 15.97 -10.28 -14.17
N SER A 8 16.04 -9.11 -13.57
CA SER A 8 15.22 -8.78 -12.41
C SER A 8 13.74 -8.93 -12.79
N LYS A 9 12.88 -9.13 -11.81
CA LYS A 9 11.41 -9.21 -12.02
C LYS A 9 10.91 -7.97 -12.77
N TRP A 10 11.56 -6.82 -12.53
CA TRP A 10 11.33 -5.56 -13.24
C TRP A 10 11.75 -5.62 -14.73
N GLN A 11 12.87 -6.23 -15.07
CA GLN A 11 13.27 -6.41 -16.47
C GLN A 11 12.36 -7.38 -17.20
N LYS A 12 11.81 -8.39 -16.52
CA LYS A 12 10.75 -9.24 -17.08
C LYS A 12 9.47 -8.46 -17.32
N LEU A 13 9.05 -7.64 -16.36
CA LEU A 13 7.94 -6.71 -16.50
C LEU A 13 8.17 -5.73 -17.65
N LYS A 14 9.36 -5.12 -17.74
CA LYS A 14 9.75 -4.28 -18.87
C LYS A 14 9.63 -5.02 -20.20
N LYS A 15 10.11 -6.25 -20.29
CA LYS A 15 10.00 -7.05 -21.51
C LYS A 15 8.55 -7.41 -21.85
N GLU A 16 7.74 -7.66 -20.86
CA GLU A 16 6.32 -8.01 -21.06
C GLU A 16 5.49 -6.80 -21.49
N PHE A 17 5.77 -5.62 -20.94
CA PHE A 17 5.04 -4.37 -21.23
C PHE A 17 5.71 -3.48 -22.25
N TYR A 18 7.03 -3.43 -22.28
CA TYR A 18 7.85 -2.58 -23.16
C TYR A 18 8.65 -3.41 -24.15
N GLY A 19 8.34 -4.70 -24.28
CA GLY A 19 8.93 -5.54 -25.32
C GLY A 19 8.73 -4.91 -26.69
N THR A 20 9.68 -5.06 -27.55
CA THR A 20 9.91 -4.38 -28.81
C THR A 20 8.75 -4.34 -29.81
N LYS A 21 7.51 -4.57 -29.46
CA LYS A 21 6.29 -4.41 -30.30
C LYS A 21 5.07 -5.07 -29.68
N THR A 22 4.89 -5.01 -28.38
CA THR A 22 3.68 -5.60 -27.80
C THR A 22 2.56 -4.57 -27.82
N CYS A 23 1.72 -4.65 -28.84
CA CYS A 23 0.41 -4.02 -28.81
C CYS A 23 -0.50 -4.86 -27.91
N VAL A 24 -0.98 -4.30 -26.85
CA VAL A 24 -2.06 -4.90 -26.05
C VAL A 24 -3.36 -4.25 -26.51
N GLN A 25 -4.22 -5.01 -27.16
CA GLN A 25 -5.58 -4.56 -27.42
C GLN A 25 -6.39 -4.68 -26.14
N SER A 26 -6.86 -3.54 -25.64
CA SER A 26 -7.86 -3.47 -24.59
C SER A 26 -9.21 -3.02 -25.19
N GLU A 27 -10.29 -3.19 -24.46
CA GLU A 27 -11.59 -2.63 -24.83
C GLU A 27 -11.61 -1.10 -24.96
N TYR A 28 -10.55 -0.42 -24.47
CA TYR A 28 -10.34 1.02 -24.52
C TYR A 28 -9.34 1.47 -25.61
N GLY A 29 -8.82 0.54 -26.42
CA GLY A 29 -7.89 0.85 -27.49
C GLY A 29 -6.61 0.03 -27.46
N THR A 30 -5.66 0.38 -28.32
CA THR A 30 -4.37 -0.27 -28.43
C THR A 30 -3.35 0.46 -27.56
N ILE A 31 -2.70 -0.25 -26.64
CA ILE A 31 -1.59 0.28 -25.86
C ILE A 31 -0.29 -0.14 -26.53
N ASP A 32 0.50 0.82 -26.96
CA ASP A 32 1.81 0.60 -27.58
C ASP A 32 2.91 1.08 -26.62
N PHE A 33 3.75 0.15 -26.18
CA PHE A 33 4.79 0.41 -25.19
C PHE A 33 6.12 0.71 -25.85
N ASN A 34 6.68 1.89 -25.57
CA ASN A 34 8.01 2.26 -26.02
C ASN A 34 9.03 2.07 -24.86
N PRO A 35 9.91 1.07 -24.96
CA PRO A 35 10.89 0.78 -23.91
C PRO A 35 11.88 1.91 -23.65
N ASP A 36 12.17 2.72 -24.65
CA ASP A 36 13.21 3.76 -24.55
C ASP A 36 12.71 5.03 -23.86
N SER A 37 11.41 5.32 -23.98
CA SER A 37 10.80 6.52 -23.41
C SER A 37 10.07 6.28 -22.11
N MET A 38 9.93 5.03 -21.65
CA MET A 38 9.08 4.65 -20.52
C MET A 38 7.62 5.14 -20.68
N SER A 39 7.21 5.36 -21.91
CA SER A 39 5.86 5.82 -22.26
C SER A 39 5.17 4.80 -23.14
N ASP A 40 3.87 4.77 -23.07
CA ASP A 40 2.99 3.97 -23.89
C ASP A 40 1.99 4.86 -24.64
N VAL A 41 1.38 4.30 -25.64
CA VAL A 41 0.38 5.00 -26.45
C VAL A 41 -0.98 4.32 -26.23
N VAL A 42 -1.93 5.07 -25.69
CA VAL A 42 -3.30 4.63 -25.52
C VAL A 42 -4.20 5.51 -26.37
N GLY A 43 -4.90 4.93 -27.32
CA GLY A 43 -5.80 5.70 -28.19
C GLY A 43 -5.10 6.80 -29.03
N GLY A 44 -3.78 6.69 -29.23
CA GLY A 44 -2.96 7.67 -29.97
C GLY A 44 -2.26 8.71 -29.09
N GLU A 45 -2.53 8.75 -27.78
CA GLU A 45 -1.85 9.64 -26.84
C GLU A 45 -0.74 8.88 -26.10
N LYS A 46 0.42 9.57 -25.93
CA LYS A 46 1.52 9.03 -25.15
C LYS A 46 1.23 9.19 -23.67
N GLN A 47 1.32 8.07 -22.93
CA GLN A 47 1.19 8.04 -21.48
C GLN A 47 2.50 7.63 -20.84
N THR A 48 2.77 8.19 -19.67
CA THR A 48 3.83 7.71 -18.80
C THR A 48 3.40 6.40 -18.13
N TYR A 49 4.39 5.65 -17.63
CA TYR A 49 4.11 4.44 -16.85
C TYR A 49 3.22 4.72 -15.64
N ASP A 50 3.42 5.84 -14.97
CA ASP A 50 2.63 6.23 -13.80
C ASP A 50 1.17 6.55 -14.16
N GLU A 51 0.92 7.27 -15.25
CA GLU A 51 -0.45 7.51 -15.75
C GLU A 51 -1.16 6.20 -16.10
N TYR A 52 -0.44 5.25 -16.68
CA TYR A 52 -0.98 3.92 -16.95
C TYR A 52 -1.35 3.17 -15.66
N LEU A 53 -0.50 3.23 -14.63
CA LEU A 53 -0.81 2.67 -13.32
C LEU A 53 -2.03 3.35 -12.69
N ASP A 54 -2.21 4.67 -12.86
CA ASP A 54 -3.39 5.40 -12.37
C ASP A 54 -4.69 4.90 -13.01
N ILE A 55 -4.67 4.61 -14.30
CA ILE A 55 -5.83 4.04 -15.00
C ILE A 55 -6.16 2.65 -14.45
N LEU A 56 -5.14 1.80 -14.26
CA LEU A 56 -5.34 0.46 -13.71
C LEU A 56 -5.85 0.50 -12.26
N MET A 57 -5.38 1.43 -11.44
CA MET A 57 -5.87 1.60 -10.06
C MET A 57 -7.37 1.93 -10.02
N LYS A 58 -7.85 2.76 -10.94
CA LYS A 58 -9.29 3.12 -11.03
C LYS A 58 -10.18 1.95 -11.43
N SER A 59 -9.63 0.96 -12.13
CA SER A 59 -10.38 -0.18 -12.69
C SER A 59 -10.19 -1.50 -11.94
N GLY A 60 -9.22 -1.60 -11.05
CA GLY A 60 -8.78 -2.84 -10.43
C GLY A 60 -9.08 -2.96 -8.93
N LYS A 61 -9.06 -4.20 -8.43
CA LYS A 61 -9.03 -4.46 -6.99
C LYS A 61 -7.58 -4.40 -6.53
N ASN A 62 -7.30 -3.56 -5.55
CA ASN A 62 -5.99 -3.48 -4.95
C ASN A 62 -5.77 -4.63 -3.96
N VAL A 63 -4.54 -5.15 -3.92
CA VAL A 63 -4.20 -6.33 -3.12
C VAL A 63 -3.89 -5.95 -1.68
N ARG A 64 -3.37 -4.73 -1.45
CA ARG A 64 -2.97 -4.21 -0.13
C ARG A 64 -3.63 -2.87 0.13
N GLY A 65 -4.77 -2.91 0.81
CA GLY A 65 -5.60 -1.73 1.04
C GLY A 65 -4.93 -0.68 1.92
N TRP A 66 -4.17 -1.11 2.95
CA TRP A 66 -3.47 -0.17 3.83
C TRP A 66 -2.29 0.52 3.12
N PHE A 67 -1.55 -0.21 2.31
CA PHE A 67 -0.48 0.40 1.52
C PHE A 67 -1.02 1.34 0.44
N GLU A 68 -2.20 1.07 -0.11
CA GLU A 68 -2.86 1.98 -1.04
C GLU A 68 -3.18 3.32 -0.38
N MET A 69 -3.73 3.30 0.83
CA MET A 69 -4.01 4.51 1.61
C MET A 69 -2.74 5.33 1.88
N CYS A 70 -1.61 4.63 2.09
CA CYS A 70 -0.32 5.24 2.42
C CYS A 70 0.54 5.62 1.21
N TYR A 71 0.10 5.37 -0.01
CA TYR A 71 0.94 5.46 -1.21
C TYR A 71 1.52 6.85 -1.48
N HIS A 72 0.86 7.90 -1.07
CA HIS A 72 1.34 9.28 -1.25
C HIS A 72 1.90 9.91 0.04
N GLU A 73 1.81 9.19 1.14
CA GLU A 73 2.33 9.64 2.42
C GLU A 73 3.81 9.26 2.56
N THR A 74 4.63 10.13 3.12
CA THR A 74 6.06 9.88 3.26
C THR A 74 6.68 10.53 4.48
N PRO A 75 7.75 9.93 5.02
CA PRO A 75 7.95 8.50 5.20
C PRO A 75 7.09 8.00 6.36
N LEU A 76 6.58 6.79 6.27
CA LEU A 76 5.77 6.16 7.31
C LEU A 76 6.60 5.22 8.15
N GLU A 77 6.23 5.06 9.40
CA GLU A 77 6.82 4.07 10.29
C GLU A 77 6.13 2.72 10.14
N PHE A 78 6.93 1.68 9.99
CA PHE A 78 6.49 0.30 9.87
C PHE A 78 7.14 -0.54 10.96
N ALA A 79 6.43 -1.59 11.41
CA ALA A 79 7.05 -2.69 12.12
C ALA A 79 6.70 -4.00 11.42
N GLY A 80 7.60 -4.97 11.49
CA GLY A 80 7.41 -6.27 10.85
C GLY A 80 8.27 -7.35 11.48
N GLN A 81 7.77 -8.58 11.43
CA GLN A 81 8.52 -9.76 11.83
C GLN A 81 9.09 -10.46 10.60
N VAL A 82 10.37 -10.76 10.62
CA VAL A 82 11.04 -11.48 9.53
C VAL A 82 10.44 -12.88 9.38
N GLU A 83 9.89 -13.17 8.21
CA GLU A 83 9.34 -14.47 7.86
C GLU A 83 10.32 -15.31 7.03
N LYS A 84 10.93 -14.67 6.03
CA LYS A 84 11.85 -15.33 5.09
C LYS A 84 12.97 -14.39 4.69
N ILE A 85 14.12 -14.96 4.45
CA ILE A 85 15.29 -14.23 3.96
C ILE A 85 15.82 -14.97 2.74
N ASN A 86 16.15 -14.24 1.69
CA ASN A 86 16.94 -14.72 0.59
C ASN A 86 18.21 -13.87 0.44
N LYS A 87 18.96 -14.07 -0.64
CA LYS A 87 20.24 -13.39 -0.86
C LYS A 87 20.13 -11.86 -0.78
N ASP A 88 19.14 -11.30 -1.45
CA ASP A 88 19.05 -9.86 -1.69
C ASP A 88 17.78 -9.22 -1.07
N ASN A 89 16.84 -10.04 -0.57
CA ASN A 89 15.56 -9.57 -0.07
C ASN A 89 15.18 -10.24 1.25
N ILE A 90 14.36 -9.52 2.00
CA ILE A 90 13.73 -9.94 3.24
C ILE A 90 12.21 -9.88 3.07
N CYS A 91 11.52 -10.89 3.59
CA CYS A 91 10.07 -10.91 3.69
C CYS A 91 9.68 -10.66 5.13
N PHE A 92 8.91 -9.63 5.35
CA PHE A 92 8.26 -9.38 6.63
C PHE A 92 6.83 -9.90 6.59
N LYS A 93 6.36 -10.42 7.71
CA LYS A 93 4.96 -10.73 7.99
C LYS A 93 4.44 -9.86 9.11
N ARG A 94 3.10 -9.83 9.28
CA ARG A 94 2.45 -9.06 10.34
C ARG A 94 2.87 -7.60 10.30
N ILE A 95 2.85 -7.00 9.11
CA ILE A 95 3.25 -5.61 8.95
C ILE A 95 2.27 -4.71 9.69
N TYR A 96 2.80 -3.91 10.59
CA TYR A 96 2.13 -2.78 11.21
C TYR A 96 2.57 -1.50 10.49
N VAL A 97 1.65 -0.62 10.24
CA VAL A 97 1.92 0.73 9.75
C VAL A 97 1.26 1.75 10.66
N CYS A 98 2.02 2.74 11.07
CA CYS A 98 1.55 3.89 11.81
C CYS A 98 1.93 5.15 11.03
N GLY A 99 1.01 6.04 10.84
CA GLY A 99 1.22 7.27 10.12
C GLY A 99 0.31 8.40 10.58
N MET A 100 0.50 9.53 9.94
CA MET A 100 -0.31 10.71 10.16
C MET A 100 -0.68 11.29 8.80
N PHE A 101 -1.96 11.49 8.58
CA PHE A 101 -2.44 12.18 7.38
C PHE A 101 -2.03 13.64 7.36
N MET A 102 -2.11 14.29 6.21
CA MET A 102 -1.75 15.70 6.05
C MET A 102 -2.57 16.65 6.93
N ASP A 103 -3.76 16.27 7.33
CA ASP A 103 -4.62 17.00 8.27
C ASP A 103 -4.22 16.78 9.74
N GLY A 104 -3.23 15.93 10.03
CA GLY A 104 -2.70 15.66 11.36
C GLY A 104 -3.40 14.52 12.11
N GLU A 105 -4.36 13.83 11.49
CA GLU A 105 -4.97 12.64 12.08
C GLU A 105 -4.02 11.43 11.96
N CYS A 106 -3.79 10.74 13.08
CA CYS A 106 -3.02 9.50 13.08
C CYS A 106 -3.88 8.33 12.61
N PHE A 107 -3.27 7.39 11.93
CA PHE A 107 -3.90 6.13 11.55
C PHE A 107 -2.99 4.94 11.86
N ASP A 108 -3.62 3.82 12.12
CA ASP A 108 -2.98 2.52 12.27
C ASP A 108 -3.48 1.58 11.18
N GLY A 109 -2.60 0.69 10.73
CA GLY A 109 -2.93 -0.27 9.70
C GLY A 109 -2.11 -1.55 9.84
N LYS A 110 -2.51 -2.59 9.11
CA LYS A 110 -1.77 -3.84 9.04
C LYS A 110 -1.88 -4.51 7.68
N GLU A 111 -0.80 -5.18 7.30
CA GLU A 111 -0.72 -6.00 6.11
C GLU A 111 -0.13 -7.37 6.44
N ASP A 112 -0.47 -8.38 5.64
CA ASP A 112 -0.05 -9.75 5.91
C ASP A 112 1.45 -9.93 5.76
N HIS A 113 1.99 -9.52 4.60
CA HIS A 113 3.41 -9.66 4.30
C HIS A 113 3.87 -8.69 3.21
N VAL A 114 5.17 -8.38 3.22
CA VAL A 114 5.83 -7.58 2.19
C VAL A 114 7.25 -8.07 1.94
N TRP A 115 7.67 -8.08 0.68
CA TRP A 115 9.06 -8.28 0.28
C TRP A 115 9.71 -6.94 0.00
N MET A 116 10.93 -6.74 0.53
CA MET A 116 11.75 -5.56 0.26
C MET A 116 13.24 -5.92 0.19
N SER A 117 14.09 -4.95 -0.18
CA SER A 117 15.54 -5.14 -0.12
C SER A 117 15.97 -5.45 1.32
N LYS A 118 16.96 -6.33 1.45
CA LYS A 118 17.60 -6.63 2.75
C LYS A 118 18.58 -5.54 3.19
N ASP A 119 18.88 -4.57 2.32
CA ASP A 119 19.86 -3.54 2.58
C ASP A 119 19.51 -2.76 3.85
N GLY A 120 20.50 -2.58 4.73
CA GLY A 120 20.36 -1.87 6.00
C GLY A 120 19.87 -2.72 7.19
N PHE A 121 19.35 -3.93 6.99
CA PHE A 121 18.85 -4.78 8.09
C PHE A 121 19.96 -5.61 8.78
N GLY A 122 21.22 -5.55 8.30
CA GLY A 122 22.34 -6.24 8.91
C GLY A 122 22.17 -7.77 8.99
N ASP A 123 22.68 -8.34 10.09
CA ASP A 123 22.56 -9.78 10.36
C ASP A 123 21.20 -10.11 10.98
N CYS A 124 20.17 -10.12 10.14
CA CYS A 124 18.81 -10.46 10.56
C CYS A 124 18.55 -11.96 10.45
N GLN A 125 17.71 -12.48 11.33
CA GLN A 125 17.26 -13.87 11.35
C GLN A 125 15.74 -13.97 11.24
N VAL A 126 15.25 -15.12 10.79
CA VAL A 126 13.82 -15.42 10.81
C VAL A 126 13.29 -15.34 12.23
N GLY A 127 12.20 -14.61 12.41
CA GLY A 127 11.61 -14.34 13.72
C GLY A 127 11.98 -12.99 14.34
N ASP A 128 13.05 -12.35 13.88
CA ASP A 128 13.44 -11.01 14.35
C ASP A 128 12.34 -9.98 14.01
N CYS A 129 12.15 -9.04 14.91
CA CYS A 129 11.24 -7.91 14.71
C CYS A 129 12.03 -6.62 14.45
N PHE A 130 11.55 -5.82 13.53
CA PHE A 130 12.16 -4.53 13.20
C PHE A 130 11.10 -3.44 13.15
N SER A 131 11.50 -2.22 13.58
CA SER A 131 10.82 -0.96 13.27
C SER A 131 11.71 -0.19 12.29
N PHE A 132 11.10 0.44 11.28
CA PHE A 132 11.80 1.21 10.25
C PHE A 132 10.85 2.18 9.57
N PHE A 133 11.40 3.25 8.99
CA PHE A 133 10.68 4.11 8.07
C PHE A 133 10.87 3.60 6.65
N ALA A 134 9.84 3.72 5.82
CA ALA A 134 9.93 3.34 4.40
C ALA A 134 8.92 4.11 3.56
N GLU A 135 9.16 4.13 2.25
CA GLU A 135 8.21 4.64 1.27
C GLU A 135 7.35 3.49 0.73
N VAL A 136 6.05 3.73 0.63
CA VAL A 136 5.17 2.86 -0.13
C VAL A 136 5.30 3.19 -1.61
N TYR A 137 5.53 2.19 -2.44
CA TYR A 137 5.53 2.34 -3.90
C TYR A 137 4.56 1.37 -4.55
N ARG A 138 3.99 1.76 -5.65
CA ARG A 138 3.11 0.91 -6.45
C ARG A 138 3.88 0.20 -7.57
N TYR A 139 3.44 -0.97 -7.93
CA TYR A 139 3.99 -1.73 -9.05
C TYR A 139 2.94 -2.63 -9.68
N LEU A 140 3.17 -2.99 -10.93
CA LEU A 140 2.30 -3.91 -11.65
C LEU A 140 2.66 -5.35 -11.31
N LYS A 141 1.68 -6.09 -10.81
CA LYS A 141 1.79 -7.53 -10.53
C LYS A 141 1.16 -8.31 -11.67
N THR A 142 1.92 -9.23 -12.26
CA THR A 142 1.51 -9.94 -13.48
C THR A 142 1.21 -11.43 -13.26
N ASN A 143 1.41 -11.95 -12.07
CA ASN A 143 1.31 -13.40 -11.83
C ASN A 143 -0.11 -13.97 -11.94
N ASN A 144 -1.14 -13.16 -11.72
CA ASN A 144 -2.56 -13.57 -11.76
C ASN A 144 -3.43 -12.55 -12.50
N GLY A 145 -2.94 -12.07 -13.64
CA GLY A 145 -3.53 -10.93 -14.34
C GLY A 145 -2.77 -9.64 -14.03
N LYS A 146 -3.18 -8.55 -14.68
CA LYS A 146 -2.56 -7.24 -14.48
C LYS A 146 -3.24 -6.53 -13.32
N MET A 147 -2.59 -6.48 -12.19
CA MET A 147 -3.11 -5.84 -10.98
C MET A 147 -2.04 -4.91 -10.41
N ILE A 148 -2.49 -3.78 -9.89
CA ILE A 148 -1.62 -2.93 -9.08
C ILE A 148 -1.44 -3.60 -7.71
N ASP A 149 -0.22 -3.64 -7.24
CA ASP A 149 0.13 -4.02 -5.88
C ASP A 149 1.11 -2.98 -5.31
N PHE A 150 1.26 -2.97 -4.01
CA PHE A 150 2.11 -2.02 -3.29
C PHE A 150 3.22 -2.76 -2.56
N GLY A 151 4.35 -2.11 -2.44
CA GLY A 151 5.52 -2.61 -1.72
C GLY A 151 6.20 -1.50 -0.95
N LEU A 152 7.24 -1.87 -0.20
CA LEU A 152 8.08 -0.94 0.56
C LEU A 152 9.45 -0.82 -0.08
N ARG A 153 10.00 0.40 -0.07
CA ARG A 153 11.35 0.71 -0.54
C ARG A 153 12.02 1.77 0.34
N ASN A 154 13.32 1.93 0.15
CA ASN A 154 14.13 2.96 0.82
C ASN A 154 13.99 2.90 2.35
N PRO A 155 14.27 1.74 3.00
CA PRO A 155 14.14 1.65 4.45
C PRO A 155 15.18 2.53 5.14
N GLU A 156 14.73 3.30 6.14
CA GLU A 156 15.54 4.20 6.95
C GLU A 156 15.29 3.99 8.43
N ASN A 157 16.21 4.46 9.29
CA ASN A 157 16.07 4.40 10.74
C ASN A 157 15.75 2.99 11.27
N ILE A 158 16.32 1.98 10.65
CA ILE A 158 16.06 0.56 10.95
C ILE A 158 16.53 0.24 12.37
N LYS A 159 15.62 -0.30 13.17
CA LYS A 159 15.89 -0.72 14.57
C LYS A 159 15.36 -2.14 14.79
N LYS A 160 16.18 -3.01 15.34
CA LYS A 160 15.72 -4.29 15.85
C LYS A 160 14.99 -4.06 17.17
N ILE A 161 13.77 -4.59 17.29
CA ILE A 161 12.90 -4.46 18.46
C ILE A 161 12.57 -5.86 19.01
N GLU A 162 12.20 -5.95 20.29
CA GLU A 162 11.84 -7.24 20.89
C GLU A 162 10.50 -7.76 20.38
N SER A 163 9.49 -6.89 20.34
CA SER A 163 8.15 -7.21 19.88
C SER A 163 7.37 -5.94 19.54
N TYR A 164 6.22 -6.10 18.90
CA TYR A 164 5.24 -5.04 18.67
C TYR A 164 3.84 -5.68 18.65
N GLU A 165 2.82 -4.86 18.89
CA GLU A 165 1.43 -5.28 18.84
C GLU A 165 0.79 -4.80 17.55
N LEU A 166 -0.10 -5.63 17.00
CA LEU A 166 -0.92 -5.24 15.86
C LEU A 166 -2.30 -4.80 16.35
N PRO A 167 -2.87 -3.75 15.76
CA PRO A 167 -4.24 -3.39 16.03
C PRO A 167 -5.19 -4.56 15.68
N SER A 168 -6.18 -4.77 16.49
CA SER A 168 -7.23 -5.74 16.23
C SER A 168 -8.10 -5.29 15.06
N ASP A 169 -8.82 -6.22 14.43
CA ASP A 169 -9.77 -5.87 13.35
C ASP A 169 -10.88 -4.93 13.85
N ASP A 170 -11.23 -5.02 15.13
CA ASP A 170 -12.24 -4.17 15.74
C ASP A 170 -11.76 -2.74 15.95
N GLU A 171 -10.49 -2.57 16.36
CA GLU A 171 -9.87 -1.25 16.47
C GLU A 171 -9.76 -0.58 15.10
N LEU A 172 -9.30 -1.31 14.07
CA LEU A 172 -9.23 -0.80 12.70
C LEU A 172 -10.61 -0.47 12.12
N LEU A 173 -11.61 -1.31 12.40
CA LEU A 173 -12.99 -1.03 12.00
C LEU A 173 -13.51 0.23 12.69
N MET A 174 -13.24 0.38 13.97
CA MET A 174 -13.68 1.56 14.73
C MET A 174 -13.01 2.83 14.23
N GLN A 175 -11.72 2.79 13.92
CA GLN A 175 -10.98 3.90 13.30
C GLN A 175 -11.60 4.29 11.95
N SER A 176 -11.90 3.32 11.08
CA SER A 176 -12.56 3.56 9.80
C SER A 176 -13.96 4.18 9.97
N ILE A 177 -14.70 3.76 10.99
CA ILE A 177 -16.00 4.34 11.32
C ILE A 177 -15.85 5.80 11.79
N ASP A 178 -14.88 6.07 12.66
CA ASP A 178 -14.58 7.45 13.09
C ASP A 178 -14.25 8.36 11.94
N GLN A 179 -13.45 7.88 10.98
CA GLN A 179 -13.12 8.63 9.77
C GLN A 179 -14.38 8.92 8.93
N ILE A 180 -15.24 7.93 8.68
CA ILE A 180 -16.49 8.12 7.94
C ILE A 180 -17.41 9.13 8.66
N ILE A 181 -17.51 9.04 9.98
CA ILE A 181 -18.30 10.00 10.77
C ILE A 181 -17.74 11.42 10.61
N CYS A 182 -16.43 11.59 10.67
CA CYS A 182 -15.78 12.89 10.45
C CYS A 182 -16.00 13.40 9.04
N GLU A 183 -15.82 12.57 8.02
CA GLU A 183 -16.01 12.94 6.60
C GLU A 183 -17.43 13.37 6.28
N THR A 184 -18.43 12.76 6.91
CA THR A 184 -19.85 13.04 6.69
C THR A 184 -20.42 14.09 7.66
N CYS A 185 -19.66 14.52 8.65
CA CYS A 185 -20.10 15.48 9.66
C CYS A 185 -20.26 16.88 9.07
N MET A 186 -21.43 17.49 9.28
CA MET A 186 -21.71 18.88 8.84
C MET A 186 -20.82 19.93 9.51
N PHE A 187 -20.16 19.59 10.59
CA PHE A 187 -19.24 20.48 11.32
C PHE A 187 -17.77 20.27 10.99
N ARG A 188 -17.44 19.40 10.03
CA ARG A 188 -16.05 19.04 9.68
C ARG A 188 -15.16 20.25 9.50
N ASP A 189 -15.61 21.23 8.72
CA ASP A 189 -14.84 22.45 8.38
C ASP A 189 -14.68 23.41 9.56
N HIS A 190 -15.32 23.15 10.68
CA HIS A 190 -15.26 23.96 11.91
C HIS A 190 -14.45 23.27 13.01
N CYS A 191 -13.97 22.05 12.79
CA CYS A 191 -13.11 21.36 13.74
C CYS A 191 -11.69 21.93 13.65
N PHE A 192 -11.08 22.18 14.81
CA PHE A 192 -9.75 22.78 14.91
C PHE A 192 -8.81 21.87 15.70
N GLY A 193 -7.64 21.55 15.11
CA GLY A 193 -6.54 20.89 15.82
C GLY A 193 -6.91 19.60 16.55
N GLY A 194 -7.75 18.76 15.94
CA GLY A 194 -8.23 17.53 16.56
C GLY A 194 -9.37 17.68 17.56
N MET A 195 -9.84 18.91 17.82
CA MET A 195 -11.01 19.12 18.66
C MET A 195 -12.29 19.02 17.84
N CYS A 196 -13.01 17.91 18.03
CA CYS A 196 -14.33 17.73 17.44
C CYS A 196 -15.37 18.59 18.17
N ILE A 197 -16.10 19.42 17.43
CA ILE A 197 -17.19 20.26 17.97
C ILE A 197 -18.57 19.60 17.85
N ALA A 198 -18.65 18.44 17.22
CA ALA A 198 -19.90 17.68 17.17
C ALA A 198 -20.34 17.21 18.56
N ASN A 199 -21.65 17.02 18.73
CA ASN A 199 -22.17 16.53 20.00
C ASN A 199 -21.58 15.13 20.28
N LYS A 200 -20.97 14.99 21.47
CA LYS A 200 -20.27 13.76 21.87
C LYS A 200 -21.21 12.55 21.90
N GLU A 201 -22.41 12.70 22.49
CA GLU A 201 -23.40 11.61 22.57
C GLU A 201 -23.86 11.18 21.17
N TRP A 202 -24.13 12.13 20.28
CA TRP A 202 -24.45 11.84 18.88
C TRP A 202 -23.34 11.04 18.21
N ARG A 203 -22.07 11.44 18.39
CA ARG A 203 -20.93 10.75 17.81
C ARG A 203 -20.78 9.31 18.33
N GLU A 204 -20.92 9.13 19.63
CA GLU A 204 -20.87 7.81 20.27
C GLU A 204 -22.00 6.90 19.76
N ASN A 205 -23.23 7.39 19.68
CA ASN A 205 -24.37 6.65 19.15
C ASN A 205 -24.17 6.25 17.68
N MET A 206 -23.60 7.13 16.87
CA MET A 206 -23.27 6.81 15.48
C MET A 206 -22.20 5.72 15.38
N ARG A 207 -21.13 5.81 16.17
CA ARG A 207 -20.08 4.79 16.23
C ARG A 207 -20.65 3.41 16.57
N GLU A 208 -21.41 3.32 17.64
CA GLU A 208 -22.01 2.06 18.09
C GLU A 208 -22.94 1.48 17.02
N SER A 209 -23.80 2.30 16.43
CA SER A 209 -24.73 1.87 15.39
C SER A 209 -24.02 1.37 14.15
N MET A 210 -23.00 2.10 13.66
CA MET A 210 -22.23 1.70 12.49
C MET A 210 -21.39 0.44 12.75
N PHE A 211 -20.82 0.33 13.96
CA PHE A 211 -20.07 -0.85 14.36
C PHE A 211 -20.94 -2.10 14.40
N ALA A 212 -22.12 -2.01 15.02
CA ALA A 212 -23.09 -3.09 15.05
C ALA A 212 -23.56 -3.51 13.65
N MET A 213 -23.83 -2.54 12.75
CA MET A 213 -24.20 -2.84 11.37
C MET A 213 -23.06 -3.53 10.60
N ALA A 214 -21.82 -3.11 10.80
CA ALA A 214 -20.67 -3.72 10.13
C ALA A 214 -20.42 -5.16 10.63
N LYS A 215 -20.62 -5.42 11.91
CA LYS A 215 -20.53 -6.76 12.49
C LYS A 215 -21.68 -7.68 12.04
N GLY A 216 -22.92 -7.20 12.03
CA GLY A 216 -24.08 -7.98 11.61
C GLY A 216 -24.10 -8.38 10.12
N LYS A 217 -23.33 -7.70 9.27
CA LYS A 217 -23.16 -8.09 7.86
C LYS A 217 -22.17 -9.24 7.62
N LYS A 218 -21.38 -9.61 8.62
CA LYS A 218 -20.44 -10.75 8.52
C LYS A 218 -21.10 -12.11 8.75
N ASP A 219 -22.31 -12.12 9.25
CA ASP A 219 -23.07 -13.34 9.59
C ASP A 219 -24.15 -13.69 8.53
N LEU A 220 -24.14 -13.00 7.37
CA LEU A 220 -24.96 -13.28 6.18
C LEU A 220 -24.06 -13.76 5.00
#